data_d1b0c4097e207a013a110edb0d938903
#
_entry.id   d1b0c4097e207a013a110edb0d938903
#
_cell.length_a   1.000
_cell.length_b   1.000
_cell.length_c   1.000
_cell.angle_alpha   90.00
_cell.angle_beta   90.00
_cell.angle_gamma   90.00
#
_symmetry.space_group_name_H-M   'P 1'
#
loop_
_entity.id
_entity.type
_entity.pdbx_description
1 polymer ?
#
loop_
_entity_poly.entity_id
_entity_poly.type
_entity_poly.pdbx_seq_one_letter_code
_entity_poly.pdbx_strand_id
1 'polypeptide(L)'
;MKALLVEPNTEPRAIEIDGSLASMQALVGGLIEAVYPFEDSVALICNDEGKLTGLPQNRPLKHPETGEIYDIVCGPFFLCSA
;
A
#
# COMPACT_ATOMS: atom_id res chain seq x y z
N MET A 1 -4.26 -4.79 -14.70
CA MET A 1 -4.15 -3.36 -14.34
C MET A 1 -2.74 -3.05 -13.90
N LYS A 2 -2.31 -1.82 -14.11
CA LYS A 2 -0.96 -1.39 -13.74
C LYS A 2 -0.95 -0.92 -12.29
N ALA A 3 0.10 -1.29 -11.57
CA ALA A 3 0.28 -0.90 -10.17
C ALA A 3 1.76 -0.64 -9.88
N LEU A 4 2.02 0.10 -8.81
CA LEU A 4 3.36 0.31 -8.30
C LEU A 4 3.48 -0.44 -6.97
N LEU A 5 4.25 -1.52 -6.98
CA LEU A 5 4.45 -2.35 -5.78
C LEU A 5 5.56 -1.76 -4.92
N VAL A 6 5.28 -1.62 -3.63
CA VAL A 6 6.23 -1.10 -2.65
C VAL A 6 6.39 -2.13 -1.54
N GLU A 7 7.57 -2.73 -1.48
CA GLU A 7 7.91 -3.72 -0.44
C GLU A 7 8.86 -3.08 0.59
N PRO A 8 8.90 -3.58 1.83
CA PRO A 8 9.79 -3.03 2.85
C PRO A 8 11.25 -3.05 2.40
N ASN A 9 11.95 -1.94 2.64
CA ASN A 9 13.38 -1.79 2.34
C ASN A 9 13.77 -2.04 0.87
N THR A 10 12.80 -1.85 -0.04
CA THR A 10 13.00 -2.12 -1.46
C THR A 10 12.48 -0.92 -2.26
N GLU A 11 13.09 -0.63 -3.39
CA GLU A 11 12.61 0.42 -4.27
C GLU A 11 11.28 0.02 -4.90
N PRO A 12 10.33 0.96 -5.07
CA PRO A 12 9.08 0.69 -5.76
C PRO A 12 9.32 0.20 -7.20
N ARG A 13 8.50 -0.73 -7.63
CA ARG A 13 8.58 -1.25 -9.01
C ARG A 13 7.20 -1.35 -9.65
N ALA A 14 7.14 -1.10 -10.94
CA ALA A 14 5.91 -1.23 -11.71
C ALA A 14 5.61 -2.72 -11.94
N ILE A 15 4.36 -3.09 -11.75
CA ILE A 15 3.88 -4.45 -11.96
C ILE A 15 2.56 -4.43 -12.73
N GLU A 16 2.20 -5.58 -13.28
CA GLU A 16 0.92 -5.82 -13.93
C GLU A 16 0.17 -6.89 -13.12
N ILE A 17 -1.07 -6.62 -12.75
CA ILE A 17 -1.92 -7.61 -12.06
C ILE A 17 -3.26 -7.68 -12.77
N ASP A 18 -4.01 -8.77 -12.56
CA ASP A 18 -5.30 -8.95 -13.22
C ASP A 18 -6.44 -8.15 -12.60
N GLY A 19 -6.18 -7.46 -11.50
CA GLY A 19 -7.18 -6.62 -10.83
C GLY A 19 -8.19 -7.40 -9.99
N SER A 20 -8.06 -8.71 -9.88
CA SER A 20 -8.94 -9.52 -9.03
C SER A 20 -8.62 -9.31 -7.55
N LEU A 21 -9.62 -9.54 -6.71
CA LEU A 21 -9.42 -9.50 -5.26
C LEU A 21 -8.36 -10.50 -4.82
N ALA A 22 -8.37 -11.70 -5.41
CA ALA A 22 -7.39 -12.74 -5.07
C ALA A 22 -5.96 -12.29 -5.37
N SER A 23 -5.71 -11.65 -6.51
CA SER A 23 -4.39 -11.12 -6.85
C SER A 23 -3.95 -10.02 -5.89
N MET A 24 -4.86 -9.12 -5.53
CA MET A 24 -4.56 -8.04 -4.59
C MET A 24 -4.24 -8.58 -3.20
N GLN A 25 -5.03 -9.55 -2.73
CA GLN A 25 -4.79 -10.20 -1.43
C GLN A 25 -3.46 -10.94 -1.41
N ALA A 26 -3.09 -11.60 -2.52
CA ALA A 26 -1.81 -12.29 -2.61
C ALA A 26 -0.62 -11.33 -2.50
N LEU A 27 -0.74 -10.14 -3.11
CA LEU A 27 0.32 -9.13 -3.05
C LEU A 27 0.55 -8.59 -1.65
N VAL A 28 -0.51 -8.36 -0.88
CA VAL A 28 -0.40 -7.76 0.45
C VAL A 28 -0.37 -8.80 1.58
N GLY A 29 -0.60 -10.05 1.25
CA GLY A 29 -0.53 -11.15 2.22
C GLY A 29 -1.76 -11.33 3.09
N GLY A 30 -2.93 -10.86 2.66
CA GLY A 30 -4.16 -11.01 3.41
C GLY A 30 -5.27 -10.08 2.94
N LEU A 31 -6.23 -9.81 3.80
CA LEU A 31 -7.33 -8.90 3.49
C LEU A 31 -6.81 -7.51 3.14
N ILE A 32 -7.45 -6.88 2.17
CA ILE A 32 -7.02 -5.56 1.70
C ILE A 32 -7.78 -4.43 2.37
N GLU A 33 -7.10 -3.30 2.49
CA GLU A 33 -7.67 -2.01 2.85
C GLU A 33 -7.23 -1.00 1.81
N ALA A 34 -8.13 -0.14 1.38
CA ALA A 34 -7.81 0.95 0.47
C ALA A 34 -7.78 2.26 1.25
N VAL A 35 -6.69 3.01 1.13
CA VAL A 35 -6.56 4.34 1.72
C VAL A 35 -6.16 5.33 0.63
N TYR A 36 -6.45 6.60 0.87
CA TYR A 36 -6.26 7.66 -0.12
C TYR A 36 -5.44 8.80 0.49
N PRO A 37 -4.13 8.57 0.71
CA PRO A 37 -3.29 9.54 1.42
C PRO A 37 -2.79 10.69 0.54
N PHE A 38 -3.12 10.66 -0.75
CA PHE A 38 -2.64 11.66 -1.72
C PHE A 38 -3.79 12.52 -2.22
N GLU A 39 -3.46 13.72 -2.68
CA GLU A 39 -4.44 14.61 -3.32
C GLU A 39 -4.83 14.12 -4.72
N ASP A 40 -3.96 13.37 -5.36
CA ASP A 40 -4.23 12.78 -6.67
C ASP A 40 -5.17 11.58 -6.56
N SER A 41 -5.79 11.19 -7.69
CA SER A 41 -6.69 10.05 -7.77
C SER A 41 -5.89 8.74 -7.76
N VAL A 42 -5.23 8.46 -6.65
CA VAL A 42 -4.40 7.27 -6.44
C VAL A 42 -4.85 6.57 -5.17
N ALA A 43 -5.10 5.28 -5.27
CA ALA A 43 -5.41 4.44 -4.12
C ALA A 43 -4.15 3.71 -3.64
N LEU A 44 -3.98 3.64 -2.33
CA LEU A 44 -2.97 2.80 -1.69
C LEU A 44 -3.68 1.57 -1.14
N ILE A 45 -3.31 0.38 -1.62
CA ILE A 45 -3.89 -0.89 -1.21
C ILE A 45 -2.90 -1.63 -0.34
N CYS A 46 -3.27 -1.89 0.89
CA CYS A 46 -2.40 -2.52 1.88
C CYS A 46 -3.11 -3.64 2.62
N ASN A 47 -2.37 -4.36 3.45
CA ASN A 47 -2.94 -5.39 4.32
C ASN A 47 -3.74 -4.71 5.44
N ASP A 48 -5.01 -5.08 5.57
CA ASP A 48 -5.93 -4.53 6.56
C ASP A 48 -5.47 -4.76 8.00
N GLU A 49 -4.73 -5.84 8.24
CA GLU A 49 -4.29 -6.26 9.56
C GLU A 49 -2.76 -6.27 9.72
N GLY A 50 -2.02 -5.57 8.85
CA GLY A 50 -0.56 -5.63 8.83
C GLY A 50 0.09 -5.31 10.16
N LYS A 51 -0.42 -4.32 10.89
CA LYS A 51 0.10 -3.94 12.21
C LYS A 51 -0.21 -5.02 13.25
N LEU A 52 -1.41 -5.57 13.22
CA LEU A 52 -1.86 -6.58 14.17
C LEU A 52 -1.12 -7.91 14.00
N THR A 53 -0.78 -8.26 12.77
CA THR A 53 -0.08 -9.51 12.46
C THR A 53 1.44 -9.36 12.49
N GLY A 54 1.94 -8.16 12.79
CA GLY A 54 3.38 -7.92 12.94
C GLY A 54 4.16 -7.90 11.64
N LEU A 55 3.54 -7.49 10.53
CA LEU A 55 4.25 -7.33 9.28
C LEU A 55 5.30 -6.21 9.40
N PRO A 56 6.43 -6.32 8.68
CA PRO A 56 7.48 -5.30 8.75
C PRO A 56 6.98 -3.92 8.38
N GLN A 57 7.47 -2.91 9.09
CA GLN A 57 7.19 -1.51 8.73
C GLN A 57 7.73 -1.23 7.34
N ASN A 58 6.95 -0.53 6.53
CA ASN A 58 7.31 -0.24 5.14
C ASN A 58 7.56 1.26 4.94
N ARG A 59 6.50 2.05 4.84
CA ARG A 59 6.62 3.48 4.57
C ARG A 59 5.73 4.29 5.51
N PRO A 60 6.17 5.46 5.95
CA PRO A 60 5.31 6.37 6.70
C PRO A 60 4.35 7.10 5.77
N LEU A 61 3.15 7.37 6.26
CA LEU A 61 2.19 8.26 5.61
C LEU A 61 2.26 9.62 6.28
N LYS A 62 2.43 10.66 5.48
CA LYS A 62 2.59 12.04 5.97
C LYS A 62 1.47 12.92 5.49
N HIS A 63 1.08 13.87 6.32
CA HIS A 63 0.20 14.94 5.87
C HIS A 63 0.90 15.78 4.81
N PRO A 64 0.30 15.98 3.63
CA PRO A 64 0.97 16.71 2.55
C PRO A 64 1.28 18.15 2.88
N GLU A 65 0.51 18.77 3.77
CA GLU A 65 0.68 20.17 4.14
C GLU A 65 1.76 20.40 5.20
N THR A 66 1.85 19.51 6.18
CA THR A 66 2.73 19.71 7.34
C THR A 66 3.96 18.80 7.34
N GLY A 67 3.91 17.71 6.58
CA GLY A 67 4.96 16.70 6.60
C GLY A 67 4.95 15.82 7.83
N GLU A 68 3.96 15.98 8.71
CA GLU A 68 3.84 15.14 9.91
C GLU A 68 3.43 13.72 9.56
N ILE A 69 4.11 12.76 10.17
CA ILE A 69 3.75 11.34 10.04
C ILE A 69 2.49 11.08 10.87
N TYR A 70 1.43 10.56 10.22
CA TYR A 70 0.20 10.20 10.93
C TYR A 70 -0.06 8.71 10.96
N ASP A 71 0.66 7.92 10.15
CA ASP A 71 0.52 6.48 10.13
C ASP A 71 1.75 5.85 9.48
N ILE A 72 1.91 4.53 9.68
CA ILE A 72 2.96 3.75 9.03
C ILE A 72 2.30 2.51 8.41
N VAL A 73 2.55 2.30 7.12
CA VAL A 73 2.06 1.10 6.44
C VAL A 73 3.00 -0.05 6.77
N CYS A 74 2.44 -1.16 7.25
CA CYS A 74 3.18 -2.38 7.54
C CYS A 74 2.90 -3.45 6.49
N GLY A 75 3.96 -4.08 5.99
CA GLY A 75 3.88 -5.06 4.93
C GLY A 75 3.89 -4.46 3.53
N PRO A 76 3.94 -5.30 2.50
CA PRO A 76 3.90 -4.83 1.12
C PRO A 76 2.57 -4.15 0.81
N PHE A 77 2.62 -3.12 -0.01
CA PHE A 77 1.43 -2.44 -0.50
C PHE A 77 1.65 -2.04 -1.96
N PHE A 78 0.58 -1.63 -2.62
CA PHE A 78 0.72 -1.12 -3.98
C PHE A 78 -0.16 0.11 -4.21
N LEU A 79 0.25 0.92 -5.17
CA LEU A 79 -0.49 2.11 -5.59
C LEU A 79 -1.12 1.83 -6.95
N CYS A 80 -2.35 2.28 -7.14
CA CYS A 80 -3.05 2.17 -8.41
C CYS A 80 -3.98 3.36 -8.60
N SER A 81 -4.49 3.54 -9.82
CA SER A 81 -5.48 4.58 -10.08
C SER A 81 -6.77 4.29 -9.33
N ALA A 82 -7.31 5.33 -8.73
CA ALA A 82 -8.56 5.24 -8.00
C ALA A 82 -9.77 5.44 -8.93
#